data_2dfa84d37dcac076b59480ae4c4354fb
#
_entry.id   2dfa84d37dcac076b59480ae4c4354fb
#
_cell.length_a   1.000
_cell.length_b   1.000
_cell.length_c   1.000
_cell.angle_alpha   90.00
_cell.angle_beta   90.00
_cell.angle_gamma   90.00
#
_symmetry.space_group_name_H-M   'P 1'
#
loop_
_entity.id
_entity.type
_entity.pdbx_description
1 polymer ?
#
loop_
_entity_poly.entity_id
_entity_poly.type
_entity_poly.pdbx_seq_one_letter_code
_entity_poly.pdbx_strand_id
1 'polypeptide(L)'
;MTNQSTMDKLIEMRLTAMADAFRSQLNDPKFKEIPFEDQFGMLVDIEYSSRKNNRLKRLIRNAGFDQPEANIMDINYASGRKLNKELIRRLATCEYISEHRNLFITGATGCGKTYMACAFGMEACKQYYNTKYIRLPDLLIDLEVARTDGNYKKVMAKYANPVVLILDEWLLLKPTESEQRDIFELLHRRRKKSSTIFCSQYEFEEWYDQLGGDDSPLADAIIDRIAHDSYRINITSIDAEHDISMREVYGLDKTLRE
;
A
#
# COMPACT_ATOMS: atom_id res chain seq x y z
N MET A 1 15.92 -1.28 45.88
CA MET A 1 16.12 -1.27 44.42
C MET A 1 16.59 0.12 44.03
N THR A 2 17.65 0.22 43.24
CA THR A 2 18.10 1.52 42.73
C THR A 2 17.33 1.88 41.46
N ASN A 3 17.10 3.16 41.20
CA ASN A 3 16.46 3.61 39.94
C ASN A 3 17.21 3.11 38.72
N GLN A 4 18.55 2.99 38.78
CA GLN A 4 19.36 2.42 37.73
C GLN A 4 18.97 0.96 37.42
N SER A 5 18.83 0.12 38.44
CA SER A 5 18.40 -1.28 38.25
C SER A 5 17.01 -1.41 37.61
N THR A 6 16.11 -0.45 37.87
CA THR A 6 14.80 -0.41 37.21
C THR A 6 14.94 -0.03 35.75
N MET A 7 15.75 0.96 35.38
CA MET A 7 16.03 1.35 34.01
C MET A 7 16.66 0.19 33.23
N ASP A 8 17.64 -0.50 33.82
CA ASP A 8 18.31 -1.64 33.15
C ASP A 8 17.30 -2.76 32.82
N LYS A 9 16.38 -3.07 33.74
CA LYS A 9 15.31 -4.06 33.51
C LYS A 9 14.32 -3.62 32.43
N LEU A 10 13.93 -2.34 32.41
CA LEU A 10 13.07 -1.81 31.32
C LEU A 10 13.75 -1.96 29.95
N ILE A 11 15.04 -1.67 29.87
CA ILE A 11 15.83 -1.84 28.62
C ILE A 11 15.91 -3.32 28.22
N GLU A 12 16.18 -4.22 29.19
CA GLU A 12 16.21 -5.67 28.94
C GLU A 12 14.86 -6.19 28.42
N MET A 13 13.75 -5.69 28.98
CA MET A 13 12.38 -5.96 28.50
C MET A 13 12.05 -5.25 27.17
N ARG A 14 12.98 -4.52 26.56
CA ARG A 14 12.80 -3.73 25.35
C ARG A 14 11.74 -2.63 25.47
N LEU A 15 11.63 -2.03 26.66
CA LEU A 15 10.78 -0.88 26.96
C LEU A 15 11.64 0.39 27.00
N THR A 16 12.36 0.66 25.90
CA THR A 16 13.39 1.70 25.86
C THR A 16 12.83 3.11 25.98
N ALA A 17 11.69 3.39 25.33
CA ALA A 17 11.05 4.70 25.41
C ALA A 17 10.53 4.97 26.84
N MET A 18 10.01 3.93 27.51
CA MET A 18 9.60 4.01 28.92
C MET A 18 10.79 4.24 29.85
N ALA A 19 11.93 3.58 29.60
CA ALA A 19 13.15 3.77 30.39
C ALA A 19 13.69 5.21 30.27
N ASP A 20 13.70 5.77 29.05
CA ASP A 20 14.13 7.15 28.83
C ASP A 20 13.17 8.17 29.45
N ALA A 21 11.87 7.93 29.36
CA ALA A 21 10.84 8.76 30.02
C ALA A 21 10.97 8.70 31.56
N PHE A 22 11.20 7.50 32.12
CA PHE A 22 11.41 7.33 33.55
C PHE A 22 12.66 8.09 34.04
N ARG A 23 13.77 8.03 33.28
CA ARG A 23 14.96 8.83 33.55
C ARG A 23 14.65 10.33 33.56
N SER A 24 13.84 10.80 32.61
CA SER A 24 13.44 12.20 32.50
C SER A 24 12.58 12.63 33.72
N GLN A 25 11.63 11.80 34.15
CA GLN A 25 10.80 12.06 35.33
C GLN A 25 11.63 12.16 36.61
N LEU A 26 12.64 11.30 36.76
CA LEU A 26 13.52 11.33 37.93
C LEU A 26 14.36 12.62 38.02
N ASN A 27 14.70 13.22 36.88
CA ASN A 27 15.54 14.40 36.80
C ASN A 27 14.77 15.73 36.82
N ASP A 28 13.45 15.73 36.59
CA ASP A 28 12.63 16.93 36.58
C ASP A 28 11.83 17.10 37.91
N PRO A 29 12.12 18.13 38.69
CA PRO A 29 11.44 18.37 39.97
C PRO A 29 9.91 18.51 39.84
N LYS A 30 9.40 18.92 38.70
CA LYS A 30 7.95 19.08 38.45
C LYS A 30 7.17 17.78 38.61
N PHE A 31 7.81 16.63 38.36
CA PHE A 31 7.14 15.34 38.52
C PHE A 31 6.91 14.96 39.99
N LYS A 32 7.57 15.62 40.96
CA LYS A 32 7.35 15.34 42.39
C LYS A 32 5.95 15.73 42.90
N GLU A 33 5.28 16.63 42.17
CA GLU A 33 3.93 17.11 42.55
C GLU A 33 2.83 16.29 41.83
N ILE A 34 3.20 15.43 40.87
CA ILE A 34 2.26 14.61 40.11
C ILE A 34 2.00 13.30 40.86
N PRO A 35 0.73 12.84 41.00
CA PRO A 35 0.42 11.54 41.59
C PRO A 35 1.13 10.40 40.86
N PHE A 36 1.49 9.34 41.60
CA PHE A 36 2.22 8.19 41.03
C PHE A 36 1.46 7.54 39.88
N GLU A 37 0.15 7.42 39.99
CA GLU A 37 -0.71 6.82 38.98
C GLU A 37 -0.61 7.57 37.64
N ASP A 38 -0.58 8.89 37.67
CA ASP A 38 -0.44 9.74 36.49
C ASP A 38 0.97 9.65 35.91
N GLN A 39 2.02 9.67 36.77
CA GLN A 39 3.39 9.46 36.30
C GLN A 39 3.56 8.12 35.61
N PHE A 40 3.01 7.05 36.16
CA PHE A 40 3.06 5.71 35.59
C PHE A 40 2.26 5.64 34.28
N GLY A 41 1.06 6.26 34.26
CA GLY A 41 0.25 6.37 33.03
C GLY A 41 1.02 7.02 31.88
N MET A 42 1.71 8.14 32.14
CA MET A 42 2.56 8.82 31.15
C MET A 42 3.67 7.91 30.59
N LEU A 43 4.32 7.12 31.45
CA LEU A 43 5.36 6.18 31.04
C LEU A 43 4.79 5.10 30.06
N VAL A 44 3.63 4.56 30.42
CA VAL A 44 2.94 3.55 29.59
C VAL A 44 2.54 4.15 28.24
N ASP A 45 1.98 5.37 28.22
CA ASP A 45 1.54 6.04 27.00
C ASP A 45 2.70 6.36 26.04
N ILE A 46 3.85 6.77 26.58
CA ILE A 46 5.06 7.02 25.79
C ILE A 46 5.54 5.74 25.11
N GLU A 47 5.64 4.63 25.85
CA GLU A 47 6.08 3.35 25.30
C GLU A 47 5.06 2.82 24.26
N TYR A 48 3.77 2.89 24.56
CA TYR A 48 2.70 2.47 23.67
C TYR A 48 2.72 3.24 22.35
N SER A 49 2.83 4.58 22.43
CA SER A 49 2.91 5.46 21.28
C SER A 49 4.18 5.20 20.45
N SER A 50 5.31 5.01 21.10
CA SER A 50 6.58 4.66 20.47
C SER A 50 6.47 3.34 19.70
N ARG A 51 5.89 2.31 20.31
CA ARG A 51 5.68 1.00 19.66
C ARG A 51 4.75 1.10 18.45
N LYS A 52 3.64 1.84 18.59
CA LYS A 52 2.71 2.09 17.48
C LYS A 52 3.43 2.77 16.30
N ASN A 53 4.17 3.83 16.59
CA ASN A 53 4.92 4.57 15.57
C ASN A 53 5.99 3.70 14.90
N ASN A 54 6.72 2.91 15.66
CA ASN A 54 7.73 2.00 15.13
C ASN A 54 7.11 0.89 14.27
N ARG A 55 5.93 0.38 14.68
CA ARG A 55 5.17 -0.58 13.86
C ARG A 55 4.74 0.04 12.55
N LEU A 56 4.19 1.26 12.57
CA LEU A 56 3.78 1.97 11.36
C LEU A 56 4.96 2.22 10.42
N LYS A 57 6.07 2.77 10.93
CA LYS A 57 7.30 2.99 10.13
C LYS A 57 7.79 1.70 9.47
N ARG A 58 7.72 0.57 10.18
CA ARG A 58 8.11 -0.74 9.65
C ARG A 58 7.17 -1.20 8.54
N LEU A 59 5.85 -1.02 8.70
CA LEU A 59 4.86 -1.37 7.67
C LEU A 59 5.10 -0.57 6.39
N ILE A 60 5.25 0.75 6.49
CA ILE A 60 5.51 1.64 5.35
C ILE A 60 6.80 1.24 4.64
N ARG A 61 7.90 1.03 5.38
CA ARG A 61 9.16 0.60 4.80
C ARG A 61 9.06 -0.76 4.07
N ASN A 62 8.35 -1.73 4.67
CA ASN A 62 8.19 -3.07 4.09
C ASN A 62 7.22 -3.10 2.90
N ALA A 63 6.31 -2.15 2.82
CA ALA A 63 5.41 -2.00 1.69
C ALA A 63 6.18 -1.72 0.39
N GLY A 64 7.25 -0.92 0.45
CA GLY A 64 8.10 -0.61 -0.71
C GLY A 64 7.36 0.22 -1.75
N PHE A 65 6.61 1.24 -1.30
CA PHE A 65 5.90 2.14 -2.20
C PHE A 65 6.84 2.86 -3.17
N ASP A 66 6.42 3.00 -4.41
CA ASP A 66 7.10 3.82 -5.42
C ASP A 66 7.08 5.31 -5.02
N GLN A 67 5.94 5.75 -4.43
CA GLN A 67 5.75 7.12 -3.97
C GLN A 67 5.42 7.12 -2.47
N PRO A 68 6.45 7.06 -1.60
CA PRO A 68 6.25 6.96 -0.15
C PRO A 68 5.66 8.22 0.49
N GLU A 69 5.71 9.37 -0.22
CA GLU A 69 5.13 10.64 0.21
C GLU A 69 3.66 10.80 -0.19
N ALA A 70 3.08 9.83 -0.91
CA ALA A 70 1.71 9.90 -1.38
C ALA A 70 0.71 9.98 -0.22
N ASN A 71 -0.22 10.92 -0.30
CA ASN A 71 -1.21 11.17 0.73
C ASN A 71 -2.58 11.47 0.10
N ILE A 72 -3.63 10.86 0.62
CA ILE A 72 -5.01 11.07 0.16
C ILE A 72 -5.44 12.53 0.27
N MET A 73 -4.94 13.24 1.29
CA MET A 73 -5.30 14.65 1.50
C MET A 73 -4.73 15.59 0.44
N ASP A 74 -3.65 15.18 -0.22
CA ASP A 74 -2.94 15.97 -1.23
C ASP A 74 -3.44 15.73 -2.65
N ILE A 75 -4.47 14.89 -2.83
CA ILE A 75 -5.10 14.66 -4.14
C ILE A 75 -5.75 15.96 -4.63
N ASN A 76 -5.24 16.48 -5.75
CA ASN A 76 -5.76 17.69 -6.36
C ASN A 76 -7.00 17.38 -7.22
N TYR A 77 -8.18 17.71 -6.70
CA TYR A 77 -9.46 17.53 -7.40
C TYR A 77 -9.74 18.62 -8.45
N ALA A 78 -8.95 19.70 -8.46
CA ALA A 78 -9.08 20.80 -9.43
C ALA A 78 -8.10 20.68 -10.60
N SER A 79 -7.40 19.57 -10.74
CA SER A 79 -6.32 19.33 -11.71
C SER A 79 -6.79 19.06 -13.15
N GLY A 80 -8.02 19.42 -13.53
CA GLY A 80 -8.57 19.05 -14.85
C GLY A 80 -8.96 17.59 -14.99
N ARG A 81 -8.95 16.83 -13.88
CA ARG A 81 -9.31 15.40 -13.82
C ARG A 81 -10.70 15.19 -13.24
N LYS A 82 -11.45 14.28 -13.84
CA LYS A 82 -12.75 13.85 -13.33
C LYS A 82 -12.54 12.79 -12.24
N LEU A 83 -12.58 13.22 -10.98
CA LEU A 83 -12.41 12.33 -9.82
C LEU A 83 -13.65 12.36 -8.92
N ASN A 84 -14.13 11.20 -8.51
CA ASN A 84 -15.21 11.10 -7.54
C ASN A 84 -14.64 11.25 -6.11
N LYS A 85 -14.68 12.47 -5.58
CA LYS A 85 -14.16 12.82 -4.25
C LYS A 85 -14.82 12.04 -3.12
N GLU A 86 -16.11 11.78 -3.22
CA GLU A 86 -16.88 11.04 -2.20
C GLU A 86 -16.42 9.57 -2.16
N LEU A 87 -16.31 8.93 -3.33
CA LEU A 87 -15.80 7.57 -3.43
C LEU A 87 -14.36 7.46 -2.88
N ILE A 88 -13.46 8.39 -3.25
CA ILE A 88 -12.08 8.40 -2.76
C ILE A 88 -12.03 8.53 -1.24
N ARG A 89 -12.83 9.43 -0.66
CA ARG A 89 -12.93 9.60 0.80
C ARG A 89 -13.47 8.34 1.49
N ARG A 90 -14.49 7.70 0.92
CA ARG A 90 -15.01 6.44 1.44
C ARG A 90 -13.96 5.34 1.39
N LEU A 91 -13.25 5.19 0.28
CA LEU A 91 -12.19 4.18 0.16
C LEU A 91 -10.99 4.45 1.10
N ALA A 92 -10.71 5.73 1.43
CA ALA A 92 -9.69 6.10 2.40
C ALA A 92 -9.99 5.62 3.83
N THR A 93 -11.23 5.26 4.15
CA THR A 93 -11.56 4.60 5.44
C THR A 93 -11.06 3.17 5.53
N CYS A 94 -10.58 2.60 4.43
CA CYS A 94 -10.11 1.21 4.33
C CYS A 94 -11.19 0.15 4.58
N GLU A 95 -12.48 0.50 4.53
CA GLU A 95 -13.59 -0.43 4.72
C GLU A 95 -13.56 -1.56 3.68
N TYR A 96 -13.19 -1.24 2.41
CA TYR A 96 -13.03 -2.22 1.33
C TYR A 96 -12.02 -3.35 1.66
N ILE A 97 -11.06 -3.09 2.55
CA ILE A 97 -10.07 -4.08 2.97
C ILE A 97 -10.71 -5.12 3.90
N SER A 98 -11.55 -4.69 4.85
CA SER A 98 -12.27 -5.59 5.74
C SER A 98 -13.31 -6.43 5.00
N GLU A 99 -13.85 -5.91 3.90
CA GLU A 99 -14.77 -6.60 2.99
C GLU A 99 -14.05 -7.49 1.97
N HIS A 100 -12.72 -7.50 1.95
CA HIS A 100 -11.88 -8.21 0.97
C HIS A 100 -12.18 -7.85 -0.49
N ARG A 101 -12.57 -6.59 -0.75
CA ARG A 101 -12.88 -6.09 -2.09
C ARG A 101 -11.62 -5.55 -2.77
N ASN A 102 -11.59 -5.69 -4.09
CA ASN A 102 -10.53 -5.15 -4.90
C ASN A 102 -10.80 -3.69 -5.28
N LEU A 103 -9.75 -2.98 -5.70
CA LEU A 103 -9.83 -1.61 -6.19
C LEU A 103 -9.14 -1.53 -7.55
N PHE A 104 -9.85 -1.05 -8.57
CA PHE A 104 -9.30 -0.79 -9.89
C PHE A 104 -9.09 0.70 -10.06
N ILE A 105 -7.88 1.11 -10.42
CA ILE A 105 -7.51 2.50 -10.71
C ILE A 105 -7.03 2.50 -12.16
N THR A 106 -7.89 3.01 -13.05
CA THR A 106 -7.62 3.04 -14.50
C THR A 106 -7.45 4.47 -15.01
N GLY A 107 -6.84 4.62 -16.18
CA GLY A 107 -6.64 5.91 -16.84
C GLY A 107 -5.31 6.03 -17.56
N ALA A 108 -5.13 7.10 -18.32
CA ALA A 108 -3.96 7.34 -19.17
C ALA A 108 -2.64 7.35 -18.41
N THR A 109 -1.53 7.19 -19.12
CA THR A 109 -0.19 7.32 -18.54
C THR A 109 0.00 8.73 -17.97
N GLY A 110 0.60 8.81 -16.75
CA GLY A 110 0.83 10.10 -16.09
C GLY A 110 -0.40 10.72 -15.40
N CYS A 111 -1.59 10.07 -15.42
CA CYS A 111 -2.78 10.62 -14.77
C CYS A 111 -2.79 10.54 -13.23
N GLY A 112 -1.79 9.90 -12.60
CA GLY A 112 -1.67 9.84 -11.14
C GLY A 112 -2.15 8.51 -10.51
N LYS A 113 -2.31 7.42 -11.28
CA LYS A 113 -2.72 6.09 -10.78
C LYS A 113 -1.81 5.59 -9.64
N THR A 114 -0.50 5.55 -9.90
CA THR A 114 0.52 5.10 -8.94
C THR A 114 0.47 5.91 -7.65
N TYR A 115 0.37 7.26 -7.76
CA TYR A 115 0.22 8.15 -6.62
C TYR A 115 -1.00 7.79 -5.78
N MET A 116 -2.15 7.65 -6.43
CA MET A 116 -3.42 7.32 -5.76
C MET A 116 -3.36 5.94 -5.09
N ALA A 117 -2.80 4.93 -5.76
CA ALA A 117 -2.63 3.60 -5.18
C ALA A 117 -1.69 3.62 -3.97
N CYS A 118 -0.56 4.33 -4.06
CA CYS A 118 0.36 4.51 -2.92
C CYS A 118 -0.31 5.25 -1.77
N ALA A 119 -1.14 6.28 -2.06
CA ALA A 119 -1.90 7.00 -1.05
C ALA A 119 -2.89 6.09 -0.30
N PHE A 120 -3.65 5.24 -1.02
CA PHE A 120 -4.49 4.22 -0.38
C PHE A 120 -3.69 3.19 0.41
N GLY A 121 -2.54 2.77 -0.11
CA GLY A 121 -1.62 1.88 0.60
C GLY A 121 -1.08 2.50 1.89
N MET A 122 -0.82 3.81 1.88
CA MET A 122 -0.41 4.56 3.07
C MET A 122 -1.52 4.60 4.13
N GLU A 123 -2.79 4.86 3.72
CA GLU A 123 -3.93 4.79 4.64
C GLU A 123 -4.10 3.38 5.24
N ALA A 124 -3.92 2.33 4.43
CA ALA A 124 -3.92 0.95 4.92
C ALA A 124 -2.81 0.71 5.97
N CYS A 125 -1.59 1.21 5.74
CA CYS A 125 -0.49 1.14 6.72
C CYS A 125 -0.81 1.89 8.01
N LYS A 126 -1.45 3.07 7.95
CA LYS A 126 -1.89 3.86 9.12
C LYS A 126 -2.89 3.08 9.98
N GLN A 127 -3.71 2.22 9.36
CA GLN A 127 -4.61 1.29 10.04
C GLN A 127 -3.95 -0.06 10.38
N TYR A 128 -2.62 -0.14 10.28
CA TYR A 128 -1.79 -1.32 10.60
C TYR A 128 -2.03 -2.55 9.72
N TYR A 129 -2.61 -2.39 8.52
CA TYR A 129 -2.67 -3.46 7.52
C TYR A 129 -1.29 -3.68 6.90
N ASN A 130 -0.90 -4.94 6.76
CA ASN A 130 0.30 -5.32 6.03
C ASN A 130 0.06 -5.09 4.53
N THR A 131 0.78 -4.13 3.96
CA THR A 131 0.65 -3.71 2.57
C THR A 131 1.92 -4.02 1.79
N LYS A 132 1.79 -4.38 0.52
CA LYS A 132 2.91 -4.58 -0.40
C LYS A 132 2.62 -3.92 -1.74
N TYR A 133 3.58 -3.15 -2.24
CA TYR A 133 3.58 -2.58 -3.58
C TYR A 133 4.56 -3.36 -4.47
N ILE A 134 4.18 -3.59 -5.72
CA ILE A 134 5.04 -4.09 -6.78
C ILE A 134 4.43 -3.77 -8.14
N ARG A 135 5.28 -3.55 -9.15
CA ARG A 135 4.86 -3.54 -10.55
C ARG A 135 4.64 -4.96 -11.03
N LEU A 136 3.63 -5.20 -11.86
CA LEU A 136 3.36 -6.55 -12.37
C LEU A 136 4.57 -7.16 -13.10
N PRO A 137 5.29 -6.44 -13.98
CA PRO A 137 6.48 -6.99 -14.64
C PRO A 137 7.55 -7.46 -13.64
N ASP A 138 7.81 -6.68 -12.58
CA ASP A 138 8.82 -7.01 -11.57
C ASP A 138 8.41 -8.25 -10.75
N LEU A 139 7.11 -8.38 -10.45
CA LEU A 139 6.56 -9.56 -9.78
C LEU A 139 6.77 -10.82 -10.62
N LEU A 140 6.51 -10.74 -11.93
CA LEU A 140 6.65 -11.89 -12.84
C LEU A 140 8.11 -12.31 -12.96
N ILE A 141 9.05 -11.35 -13.04
CA ILE A 141 10.50 -11.61 -13.01
C ILE A 141 10.90 -12.27 -11.68
N ASP A 142 10.44 -11.74 -10.54
CA ASP A 142 10.73 -12.33 -9.21
C ASP A 142 10.28 -13.80 -9.14
N LEU A 143 9.11 -14.14 -9.71
CA LEU A 143 8.59 -15.51 -9.72
C LEU A 143 9.34 -16.44 -10.67
N GLU A 144 9.75 -15.94 -11.83
CA GLU A 144 10.57 -16.69 -12.79
C GLU A 144 11.93 -17.06 -12.19
N VAL A 145 12.64 -16.08 -11.64
CA VAL A 145 13.91 -16.30 -10.94
C VAL A 145 13.72 -17.28 -9.77
N ALA A 146 12.67 -17.08 -8.98
CA ALA A 146 12.39 -17.96 -7.84
C ALA A 146 12.06 -19.41 -8.25
N ARG A 147 11.54 -19.64 -9.46
CA ARG A 147 11.30 -20.97 -10.01
C ARG A 147 12.61 -21.67 -10.30
N THR A 148 13.56 -20.96 -10.90
CA THR A 148 14.93 -21.45 -11.17
C THR A 148 15.67 -21.78 -9.87
N ASP A 149 15.55 -20.92 -8.85
CA ASP A 149 16.22 -21.06 -7.55
C ASP A 149 15.54 -22.07 -6.60
N GLY A 150 14.40 -22.65 -6.97
CA GLY A 150 13.62 -23.54 -6.11
C GLY A 150 12.88 -22.83 -4.96
N ASN A 151 12.78 -21.50 -4.99
CA ASN A 151 12.18 -20.64 -3.97
C ASN A 151 10.76 -20.16 -4.30
N TYR A 152 10.15 -20.66 -5.38
CA TYR A 152 8.87 -20.17 -5.91
C TYR A 152 7.77 -20.02 -4.84
N LYS A 153 7.57 -21.06 -3.99
CA LYS A 153 6.54 -21.03 -2.95
C LYS A 153 6.75 -19.87 -1.96
N LYS A 154 8.01 -19.57 -1.62
CA LYS A 154 8.38 -18.50 -0.67
C LYS A 154 8.13 -17.13 -1.30
N VAL A 155 8.52 -16.93 -2.56
CA VAL A 155 8.32 -15.65 -3.27
C VAL A 155 6.85 -15.44 -3.57
N MET A 156 6.11 -16.47 -4.00
CA MET A 156 4.66 -16.40 -4.16
C MET A 156 3.97 -15.99 -2.85
N ALA A 157 4.38 -16.55 -1.70
CA ALA A 157 3.82 -16.18 -0.40
C ALA A 157 4.14 -14.73 0.00
N LYS A 158 5.29 -14.17 -0.40
CA LYS A 158 5.65 -12.75 -0.20
C LYS A 158 4.61 -11.80 -0.77
N TYR A 159 3.97 -12.17 -1.90
CA TYR A 159 2.96 -11.36 -2.59
C TYR A 159 1.52 -11.82 -2.30
N ALA A 160 1.31 -13.08 -1.96
CA ALA A 160 -0.02 -13.59 -1.63
C ALA A 160 -0.49 -13.22 -0.20
N ASN A 161 0.42 -13.13 0.78
CA ASN A 161 0.07 -12.97 2.19
C ASN A 161 -0.23 -11.54 2.66
N PRO A 162 0.27 -10.45 2.04
CA PRO A 162 -0.12 -9.10 2.45
C PRO A 162 -1.62 -8.90 2.39
N VAL A 163 -2.19 -8.20 3.38
CA VAL A 163 -3.62 -7.88 3.42
C VAL A 163 -4.01 -6.99 2.25
N VAL A 164 -3.12 -6.05 1.88
CA VAL A 164 -3.26 -5.21 0.68
C VAL A 164 -2.07 -5.46 -0.23
N LEU A 165 -2.34 -5.81 -1.48
CA LEU A 165 -1.33 -5.87 -2.54
C LEU A 165 -1.64 -4.79 -3.58
N ILE A 166 -0.67 -3.96 -3.91
CA ILE A 166 -0.76 -3.00 -5.01
C ILE A 166 0.01 -3.60 -6.19
N LEU A 167 -0.72 -3.89 -7.27
CA LEU A 167 -0.18 -4.33 -8.56
C LEU A 167 -0.22 -3.15 -9.52
N ASP A 168 0.90 -2.47 -9.65
CA ASP A 168 1.05 -1.37 -10.60
C ASP A 168 1.44 -1.88 -11.99
N GLU A 169 1.20 -1.08 -13.02
CA GLU A 169 1.40 -1.45 -14.43
C GLU A 169 0.67 -2.76 -14.80
N TRP A 170 -0.53 -2.93 -14.24
CA TRP A 170 -1.34 -4.11 -14.49
C TRP A 170 -1.65 -4.28 -15.97
N LEU A 171 -1.21 -5.41 -16.53
CA LEU A 171 -1.36 -5.80 -17.94
C LEU A 171 -0.82 -4.76 -18.94
N LEU A 172 0.20 -3.97 -18.54
CA LEU A 172 0.90 -3.07 -19.47
C LEU A 172 1.49 -3.83 -20.68
N LEU A 173 2.00 -5.02 -20.43
CA LEU A 173 2.45 -5.98 -21.43
C LEU A 173 1.56 -7.21 -21.35
N LYS A 174 1.31 -7.84 -22.50
CA LYS A 174 0.58 -9.11 -22.57
C LYS A 174 1.40 -10.21 -21.92
N PRO A 175 0.91 -10.86 -20.85
CA PRO A 175 1.64 -11.92 -20.19
C PRO A 175 1.65 -13.20 -21.05
N THR A 176 2.76 -13.91 -21.01
CA THR A 176 2.90 -15.27 -21.57
C THR A 176 2.00 -16.25 -20.82
N GLU A 177 1.77 -17.44 -21.36
CA GLU A 177 0.95 -18.47 -20.71
C GLU A 177 1.50 -18.87 -19.33
N SER A 178 2.83 -18.93 -19.17
CA SER A 178 3.46 -19.20 -17.87
C SER A 178 3.19 -18.09 -16.85
N GLU A 179 3.30 -16.83 -17.28
CA GLU A 179 3.01 -15.67 -16.44
C GLU A 179 1.53 -15.57 -16.08
N GLN A 180 0.63 -15.92 -16.99
CA GLN A 180 -0.81 -16.01 -16.70
C GLN A 180 -1.10 -17.06 -15.62
N ARG A 181 -0.40 -18.19 -15.62
CA ARG A 181 -0.51 -19.20 -14.55
C ARG A 181 -0.06 -18.64 -13.21
N ASP A 182 1.00 -17.84 -13.18
CA ASP A 182 1.49 -17.20 -11.97
C ASP A 182 0.50 -16.14 -11.45
N ILE A 183 -0.05 -15.31 -12.35
CA ILE A 183 -1.11 -14.34 -12.04
C ILE A 183 -2.34 -15.07 -11.47
N PHE A 184 -2.80 -16.12 -12.14
CA PHE A 184 -3.93 -16.91 -11.70
C PHE A 184 -3.73 -17.50 -10.31
N GLU A 185 -2.57 -18.10 -10.04
CA GLU A 185 -2.23 -18.69 -8.75
C GLU A 185 -2.18 -17.64 -7.64
N LEU A 186 -1.58 -16.47 -7.90
CA LEU A 186 -1.54 -15.35 -6.96
C LEU A 186 -2.95 -14.90 -6.60
N LEU A 187 -3.80 -14.65 -7.59
CA LEU A 187 -5.16 -14.17 -7.40
C LEU A 187 -6.05 -15.22 -6.73
N HIS A 188 -5.85 -16.51 -7.07
CA HIS A 188 -6.54 -17.62 -6.41
C HIS A 188 -6.25 -17.65 -4.90
N ARG A 189 -5.00 -17.47 -4.49
CA ARG A 189 -4.61 -17.45 -3.07
C ARG A 189 -5.20 -16.26 -2.32
N ARG A 190 -5.39 -15.13 -3.00
CA ARG A 190 -5.87 -13.88 -2.42
C ARG A 190 -7.40 -13.76 -2.39
N ARG A 191 -8.10 -14.47 -3.28
CA ARG A 191 -9.56 -14.39 -3.43
C ARG A 191 -10.28 -14.53 -2.08
N LYS A 192 -11.18 -13.58 -1.75
CA LYS A 192 -11.98 -13.53 -0.51
C LYS A 192 -11.17 -13.57 0.81
N LYS A 193 -9.89 -13.25 0.78
CA LYS A 193 -9.02 -13.24 1.97
C LYS A 193 -8.30 -11.91 2.15
N SER A 194 -8.12 -11.17 1.08
CA SER A 194 -7.32 -9.96 1.03
C SER A 194 -7.73 -9.08 -0.14
N SER A 195 -7.35 -7.81 -0.12
CA SER A 195 -7.67 -6.84 -1.16
C SER A 195 -6.48 -6.59 -2.07
N THR A 196 -6.76 -6.42 -3.37
CA THR A 196 -5.74 -6.06 -4.36
C THR A 196 -6.13 -4.74 -5.03
N ILE A 197 -5.18 -3.82 -5.12
CA ILE A 197 -5.31 -2.58 -5.88
C ILE A 197 -4.59 -2.78 -7.21
N PHE A 198 -5.31 -2.64 -8.31
CA PHE A 198 -4.78 -2.77 -9.65
C PHE A 198 -4.68 -1.39 -10.29
N CYS A 199 -3.50 -1.02 -10.80
CA CYS A 199 -3.29 0.21 -11.56
C CYS A 199 -3.03 -0.16 -13.01
N SER A 200 -3.95 0.22 -13.92
CA SER A 200 -3.85 -0.09 -15.34
C SER A 200 -4.06 1.15 -16.20
N GLN A 201 -3.40 1.19 -17.35
CA GLN A 201 -3.74 2.16 -18.40
C GLN A 201 -4.91 1.71 -19.27
N TYR A 202 -5.23 0.43 -19.19
CA TYR A 202 -6.38 -0.15 -19.89
C TYR A 202 -7.61 -0.13 -19.00
N GLU A 203 -8.78 0.09 -19.59
CA GLU A 203 -10.05 -0.08 -18.91
C GLU A 203 -10.29 -1.56 -18.60
N PHE A 204 -11.15 -1.85 -17.63
CA PHE A 204 -11.40 -3.23 -17.20
C PHE A 204 -11.90 -4.13 -18.33
N GLU A 205 -12.68 -3.58 -19.24
CA GLU A 205 -13.25 -4.26 -20.38
C GLU A 205 -12.18 -4.72 -21.39
N GLU A 206 -11.02 -4.06 -21.44
CA GLU A 206 -9.89 -4.40 -22.30
C GLU A 206 -8.95 -5.47 -21.68
N TRP A 207 -9.10 -5.76 -20.38
CA TRP A 207 -8.18 -6.68 -19.67
C TRP A 207 -8.28 -8.11 -20.19
N TYR A 208 -9.46 -8.52 -20.68
CA TYR A 208 -9.64 -9.83 -21.29
C TYR A 208 -8.74 -9.99 -22.52
N ASP A 209 -8.74 -9.00 -23.41
CA ASP A 209 -7.90 -9.00 -24.60
C ASP A 209 -6.40 -8.89 -24.27
N GLN A 210 -6.04 -8.16 -23.22
CA GLN A 210 -4.66 -8.09 -22.72
C GLN A 210 -4.18 -9.44 -22.17
N LEU A 211 -5.08 -10.26 -21.64
CA LEU A 211 -4.80 -11.62 -21.20
C LEU A 211 -4.81 -12.65 -22.34
N GLY A 212 -4.97 -12.22 -23.59
CA GLY A 212 -4.98 -13.08 -24.77
C GLY A 212 -6.38 -13.47 -25.25
N GLY A 213 -7.45 -12.97 -24.61
CA GLY A 213 -8.83 -13.19 -25.06
C GLY A 213 -9.18 -14.67 -25.20
N ASP A 214 -9.83 -15.01 -26.30
CA ASP A 214 -10.26 -16.39 -26.62
C ASP A 214 -9.10 -17.38 -26.82
N ASP A 215 -7.88 -16.87 -27.09
CA ASP A 215 -6.68 -17.70 -27.21
C ASP A 215 -6.08 -18.11 -25.85
N SER A 216 -6.56 -17.54 -24.76
CA SER A 216 -6.06 -17.82 -23.42
C SER A 216 -7.03 -18.69 -22.61
N PRO A 217 -6.65 -19.91 -22.20
CA PRO A 217 -7.50 -20.75 -21.34
C PRO A 217 -7.65 -20.20 -19.93
N LEU A 218 -6.89 -19.15 -19.55
CA LEU A 218 -6.87 -18.57 -18.23
C LEU A 218 -7.51 -17.18 -18.16
N ALA A 219 -7.77 -16.50 -19.28
CA ALA A 219 -8.31 -15.14 -19.31
C ALA A 219 -9.61 -15.02 -18.52
N ASP A 220 -10.61 -15.84 -18.84
CA ASP A 220 -11.88 -15.88 -18.11
C ASP A 220 -11.69 -16.17 -16.62
N ALA A 221 -10.84 -17.14 -16.33
CA ALA A 221 -10.59 -17.56 -14.95
C ALA A 221 -9.88 -16.49 -14.12
N ILE A 222 -9.02 -15.67 -14.72
CA ILE A 222 -8.37 -14.52 -14.07
C ILE A 222 -9.40 -13.40 -13.85
N ILE A 223 -10.15 -13.04 -14.91
CA ILE A 223 -11.17 -11.98 -14.85
C ILE A 223 -12.24 -12.31 -13.81
N ASP A 224 -12.77 -13.53 -13.78
CA ASP A 224 -13.76 -13.96 -12.76
C ASP A 224 -13.26 -13.75 -11.32
N ARG A 225 -11.97 -13.95 -11.07
CA ARG A 225 -11.41 -13.80 -9.73
C ARG A 225 -11.31 -12.37 -9.24
N ILE A 226 -11.23 -11.42 -10.14
CA ILE A 226 -11.01 -10.00 -9.81
C ILE A 226 -12.25 -9.13 -10.04
N ALA A 227 -13.17 -9.54 -10.93
CA ALA A 227 -14.33 -8.74 -11.34
C ALA A 227 -15.37 -8.57 -10.23
N HIS A 228 -15.60 -9.65 -9.47
CA HIS A 228 -16.63 -9.66 -8.44
C HIS A 228 -16.18 -8.83 -7.22
N ASP A 229 -17.09 -7.97 -6.73
CA ASP A 229 -16.90 -7.17 -5.53
C ASP A 229 -15.69 -6.19 -5.61
N SER A 230 -15.58 -5.44 -6.70
CA SER A 230 -14.54 -4.44 -6.89
C SER A 230 -15.09 -3.01 -6.93
N TYR A 231 -14.32 -2.06 -6.39
CA TYR A 231 -14.51 -0.64 -6.62
C TYR A 231 -13.69 -0.20 -7.82
N ARG A 232 -14.21 0.78 -8.58
CA ARG A 232 -13.53 1.31 -9.77
C ARG A 232 -13.34 2.81 -9.65
N ILE A 233 -12.12 3.27 -9.89
CA ILE A 233 -11.76 4.67 -10.04
C ILE A 233 -11.15 4.82 -11.43
N ASN A 234 -11.89 5.51 -12.30
CA ASN A 234 -11.39 5.87 -13.62
C ASN A 234 -10.93 7.33 -13.58
N ILE A 235 -9.64 7.57 -13.84
CA ILE A 235 -9.03 8.90 -13.87
C ILE A 235 -9.03 9.38 -15.32
N THR A 236 -10.09 10.12 -15.68
CA THR A 236 -10.23 10.70 -17.02
C THR A 236 -9.94 12.19 -17.00
N SER A 237 -9.40 12.73 -18.09
CA SER A 237 -9.30 14.18 -18.29
C SER A 237 -10.68 14.79 -18.52
N ILE A 238 -10.88 16.02 -18.06
CA ILE A 238 -12.07 16.83 -18.37
C ILE A 238 -11.99 17.33 -19.80
N ASP A 239 -10.78 17.65 -20.26
CA ASP A 239 -10.49 18.12 -21.61
C ASP A 239 -9.45 17.16 -22.25
N ALA A 240 -9.92 16.24 -23.10
CA ALA A 240 -9.07 15.24 -23.71
C ALA A 240 -8.08 15.83 -24.76
N GLU A 241 -8.36 17.03 -25.30
CA GLU A 241 -7.49 17.70 -26.28
C GLU A 241 -6.31 18.41 -25.59
N HIS A 242 -6.44 18.75 -24.32
CA HIS A 242 -5.41 19.44 -23.53
C HIS A 242 -5.03 18.65 -22.27
N ASP A 243 -4.96 17.31 -22.39
CA ASP A 243 -4.62 16.44 -21.29
C ASP A 243 -3.13 16.56 -20.90
N ILE A 244 -2.86 17.43 -19.92
CA ILE A 244 -1.53 17.62 -19.36
C ILE A 244 -1.25 16.55 -18.30
N SER A 245 -0.10 15.88 -18.39
CA SER A 245 0.27 14.87 -17.40
C SER A 245 0.44 15.50 -16.00
N MET A 246 0.12 14.74 -14.94
CA MET A 246 0.34 15.24 -13.57
C MET A 246 1.81 15.53 -13.27
N ARG A 247 2.75 14.90 -14.01
CA ARG A 247 4.18 15.22 -13.94
C ARG A 247 4.48 16.62 -14.43
N GLU A 248 3.81 17.06 -15.49
CA GLU A 248 3.90 18.44 -16.01
C GLU A 248 3.25 19.43 -15.04
N VAL A 249 2.04 19.12 -14.55
CA VAL A 249 1.32 19.98 -13.59
C VAL A 249 2.17 20.27 -12.34
N TYR A 250 2.93 19.29 -11.85
CA TYR A 250 3.81 19.45 -10.69
C TYR A 250 5.25 19.83 -11.05
N GLY A 251 5.55 20.13 -12.33
CA GLY A 251 6.90 20.51 -12.78
C GLY A 251 7.94 19.40 -12.60
N LEU A 252 7.52 18.14 -12.56
CA LEU A 252 8.38 16.98 -12.38
C LEU A 252 8.93 16.44 -13.70
N ASP A 253 8.42 16.92 -14.84
CA ASP A 253 8.91 16.57 -16.16
C ASP A 253 10.11 17.45 -16.51
N LYS A 254 11.31 16.85 -16.53
CA LYS A 254 12.56 17.57 -16.82
C LYS A 254 12.77 17.81 -18.32
N THR A 255 11.99 17.17 -19.19
CA THR A 255 12.15 17.25 -20.66
C THR A 255 11.59 18.53 -21.27
N LEU A 256 10.78 19.29 -20.53
CA LEU A 256 10.18 20.56 -20.96
C LEU A 256 10.96 21.80 -20.49
N ARG A 257 12.21 21.66 -20.02
CA ARG A 257 13.05 22.77 -19.54
C ARG A 257 14.21 23.12 -20.50
N GLU A 258 14.11 22.71 -21.76
CA GLU A 258 15.03 23.15 -22.83
C GLU A 258 14.29 24.03 -23.85
#